data_b8e7b1f133a28dfb331ce36951cf2877
#
_entry.id   b8e7b1f133a28dfb331ce36951cf2877
#
_cell.length_a   1.000
_cell.length_b   1.000
_cell.length_c   1.000
_cell.angle_alpha   90.00
_cell.angle_beta   90.00
_cell.angle_gamma   90.00
#
_symmetry.space_group_name_H-M   'P 1'
#
loop_
_entity.id
_entity.type
_entity.pdbx_description
1 polymer ?
#
loop_
_entity_poly.entity_id
_entity_poly.type
_entity_poly.pdbx_seq_one_letter_code
_entity_poly.pdbx_strand_id
1 'polypeptide(L)'
;MNAAEPPNLAEVEQTPQVRRWLEKAGYHTLPEDERRRYVVHVAQFCTYTGKSPEELVRSCLLVKEGLTKISIKGRRAMQEAIDNFVAEAGLEGREAIVVGNRIRGFLVHNGIFIQGKASIS
;
A
#
# COMPACT_ATOMS: atom_id res chain seq x y z
N MET A 1 -14.90 -17.82 -9.55
CA MET A 1 -14.39 -16.47 -9.62
C MET A 1 -13.07 -16.36 -8.88
N ASN A 2 -12.13 -15.73 -9.50
CA ASN A 2 -10.83 -15.58 -8.87
C ASN A 2 -10.82 -14.37 -7.94
N ALA A 3 -10.89 -14.63 -6.65
CA ALA A 3 -10.94 -13.56 -5.66
C ALA A 3 -9.57 -12.93 -5.41
N ALA A 4 -8.51 -13.55 -5.94
CA ALA A 4 -7.16 -13.04 -5.66
C ALA A 4 -6.79 -11.84 -6.52
N GLU A 5 -7.51 -11.60 -7.60
CA GLU A 5 -7.15 -10.54 -8.52
C GLU A 5 -8.25 -9.47 -8.58
N PRO A 6 -7.95 -8.26 -8.08
CA PRO A 6 -8.93 -7.17 -8.12
C PRO A 6 -9.26 -6.78 -9.56
N PRO A 7 -10.50 -6.38 -9.85
CA PRO A 7 -10.88 -6.00 -11.20
C PRO A 7 -10.08 -4.84 -11.77
N ASN A 8 -9.55 -3.97 -10.90
CA ASN A 8 -8.89 -2.74 -11.33
C ASN A 8 -7.38 -2.79 -11.27
N LEU A 9 -6.80 -3.98 -11.32
CA LEU A 9 -5.35 -4.11 -11.17
C LEU A 9 -4.57 -3.24 -12.16
N ALA A 10 -4.95 -3.28 -13.42
CA ALA A 10 -4.26 -2.49 -14.45
C ALA A 10 -4.42 -0.98 -14.20
N GLU A 11 -5.60 -0.55 -13.78
CA GLU A 11 -5.83 0.85 -13.45
C GLU A 11 -5.00 1.29 -12.26
N VAL A 12 -4.95 0.46 -11.22
CA VAL A 12 -4.17 0.77 -10.02
C VAL A 12 -2.70 0.93 -10.38
N GLU A 13 -2.19 0.04 -11.21
CA GLU A 13 -0.79 0.09 -11.62
C GLU A 13 -0.45 1.38 -12.35
N GLN A 14 -1.40 1.95 -13.09
CA GLN A 14 -1.17 3.17 -13.88
C GLN A 14 -1.31 4.46 -13.07
N THR A 15 -1.71 4.39 -11.80
CA THR A 15 -1.84 5.59 -11.00
C THR A 15 -0.46 6.19 -10.71
N PRO A 16 -0.37 7.54 -10.61
CA PRO A 16 0.93 8.17 -10.34
C PRO A 16 1.57 7.68 -9.05
N GLN A 17 0.78 7.40 -8.03
CA GLN A 17 1.30 6.97 -6.74
C GLN A 17 1.93 5.58 -6.82
N VAL A 18 1.29 4.66 -7.53
CA VAL A 18 1.84 3.31 -7.70
C VAL A 18 3.07 3.35 -8.59
N ARG A 19 3.03 4.14 -9.67
CA ARG A 19 4.17 4.25 -10.56
C ARG A 19 5.38 4.84 -9.84
N ARG A 20 5.16 5.83 -8.98
CA ARG A 20 6.24 6.42 -8.18
C ARG A 20 6.87 5.37 -7.28
N TRP A 21 6.04 4.58 -6.61
CA TRP A 21 6.53 3.50 -5.76
C TRP A 21 7.37 2.51 -6.55
N LEU A 22 6.84 2.04 -7.68
CA LEU A 22 7.56 1.06 -8.50
C LEU A 22 8.90 1.60 -8.97
N GLU A 23 8.94 2.86 -9.39
CA GLU A 23 10.19 3.47 -9.84
C GLU A 23 11.19 3.62 -8.71
N LYS A 24 10.76 4.16 -7.58
CA LYS A 24 11.65 4.39 -6.45
C LYS A 24 12.16 3.11 -5.81
N ALA A 25 11.34 2.08 -5.82
CA ALA A 25 11.74 0.79 -5.28
C ALA A 25 12.52 -0.06 -6.28
N GLY A 26 12.61 0.39 -7.53
CA GLY A 26 13.33 -0.35 -8.56
C GLY A 26 12.53 -1.50 -9.16
N TYR A 27 11.24 -1.55 -8.94
CA TYR A 27 10.39 -2.63 -9.44
C TYR A 27 9.87 -2.39 -10.85
N HIS A 28 10.01 -1.16 -11.36
CA HIS A 28 9.49 -0.83 -12.69
C HIS A 28 10.17 -1.60 -13.81
N THR A 29 11.37 -2.10 -13.58
CA THR A 29 12.12 -2.87 -14.59
C THR A 29 11.84 -4.36 -14.55
N LEU A 30 11.06 -4.81 -13.57
CA LEU A 30 10.72 -6.23 -13.47
C LEU A 30 9.76 -6.64 -14.60
N PRO A 31 9.79 -7.91 -15.02
CA PRO A 31 8.78 -8.43 -15.91
C PRO A 31 7.39 -8.19 -15.37
N GLU A 32 6.42 -8.07 -16.25
CA GLU A 32 5.06 -7.69 -15.87
C GLU A 32 4.46 -8.59 -14.80
N ASP A 33 4.64 -9.90 -14.92
CA ASP A 33 4.06 -10.84 -13.95
C ASP A 33 4.68 -10.69 -12.57
N GLU A 34 5.99 -10.42 -12.51
CA GLU A 34 6.66 -10.20 -11.22
C GLU A 34 6.27 -8.86 -10.63
N ARG A 35 6.22 -7.81 -11.47
CA ARG A 35 5.84 -6.48 -11.03
C ARG A 35 4.44 -6.50 -10.43
N ARG A 36 3.52 -7.24 -11.05
CA ARG A 36 2.14 -7.32 -10.59
C ARG A 36 1.98 -8.06 -9.29
N ARG A 37 2.94 -8.89 -8.91
CA ARG A 37 2.92 -9.52 -7.58
C ARG A 37 3.01 -8.50 -6.47
N TYR A 38 3.69 -7.38 -6.72
CA TYR A 38 3.75 -6.30 -5.74
C TYR A 38 2.50 -5.44 -5.80
N VAL A 39 2.07 -5.10 -7.00
CA VAL A 39 0.92 -4.21 -7.19
C VAL A 39 -0.38 -4.83 -6.70
N VAL A 40 -0.53 -6.14 -6.83
CA VAL A 40 -1.78 -6.81 -6.47
C VAL A 40 -2.15 -6.59 -5.01
N HIS A 41 -1.17 -6.57 -4.11
CA HIS A 41 -1.45 -6.38 -2.69
C HIS A 41 -1.95 -4.96 -2.40
N VAL A 42 -1.38 -3.97 -3.08
CA VAL A 42 -1.86 -2.59 -2.95
C VAL A 42 -3.26 -2.48 -3.55
N ALA A 43 -3.50 -3.11 -4.69
CA ALA A 43 -4.83 -3.09 -5.31
C ALA A 43 -5.88 -3.75 -4.42
N GLN A 44 -5.53 -4.88 -3.81
CA GLN A 44 -6.43 -5.55 -2.87
C GLN A 44 -6.72 -4.68 -1.66
N PHE A 45 -5.71 -3.99 -1.16
CA PHE A 45 -5.87 -3.08 -0.04
C PHE A 45 -6.77 -1.89 -0.42
N CYS A 46 -6.63 -1.38 -1.63
CA CYS A 46 -7.53 -0.34 -2.13
C CYS A 46 -8.98 -0.82 -2.12
N THR A 47 -9.21 -2.04 -2.59
CA THR A 47 -10.55 -2.62 -2.58
C THR A 47 -11.08 -2.77 -1.15
N TYR A 48 -10.22 -3.24 -0.25
CA TYR A 48 -10.58 -3.45 1.15
C TYR A 48 -10.99 -2.15 1.83
N THR A 49 -10.25 -1.08 1.58
CA THR A 49 -10.52 0.22 2.22
C THR A 49 -11.56 1.05 1.48
N GLY A 50 -11.85 0.71 0.23
CA GLY A 50 -12.70 1.53 -0.62
C GLY A 50 -12.02 2.81 -1.08
N LYS A 51 -10.69 2.86 -1.07
CA LYS A 51 -9.92 4.05 -1.42
C LYS A 51 -9.01 3.78 -2.61
N SER A 52 -8.80 4.81 -3.43
CA SER A 52 -7.83 4.75 -4.51
C SER A 52 -6.41 4.92 -3.94
N PRO A 53 -5.36 4.61 -4.72
CA PRO A 53 -3.99 4.87 -4.25
C PRO A 53 -3.78 6.31 -3.82
N GLU A 54 -4.35 7.26 -4.57
CA GLU A 54 -4.26 8.68 -4.21
C GLU A 54 -4.93 8.95 -2.86
N GLU A 55 -6.12 8.38 -2.67
CA GLU A 55 -6.86 8.57 -1.43
C GLU A 55 -6.16 7.94 -0.24
N LEU A 56 -5.50 6.81 -0.45
CA LEU A 56 -4.71 6.18 0.62
C LEU A 56 -3.62 7.14 1.10
N VAL A 57 -2.87 7.71 0.16
CA VAL A 57 -1.81 8.64 0.50
C VAL A 57 -2.38 9.89 1.16
N ARG A 58 -3.45 10.44 0.57
CA ARG A 58 -4.06 11.66 1.07
C ARG A 58 -4.62 11.51 2.47
N SER A 59 -5.12 10.32 2.81
CA SER A 59 -5.69 10.09 4.14
C SER A 59 -4.66 10.19 5.27
N CYS A 60 -3.37 10.10 4.92
CA CYS A 60 -2.28 10.24 5.88
C CYS A 60 -1.73 11.67 5.93
N LEU A 61 -2.35 12.59 5.22
CA LEU A 61 -1.89 13.98 5.14
C LEU A 61 -2.91 14.93 5.73
N LEU A 62 -2.43 16.05 6.20
CA LEU A 62 -3.26 17.13 6.74
C LEU A 62 -2.83 18.42 6.07
N VAL A 63 -3.80 19.12 5.47
CA VAL A 63 -3.53 20.44 4.90
C VAL A 63 -4.05 21.47 5.86
N LYS A 64 -3.18 22.35 6.33
CA LYS A 64 -3.51 23.40 7.26
C LYS A 64 -2.77 24.67 6.88
N GLU A 65 -3.53 25.75 6.67
CA GLU A 65 -2.98 27.06 6.30
C GLU A 65 -2.08 26.99 5.06
N GLY A 66 -2.49 26.17 4.08
CA GLY A 66 -1.74 26.02 2.85
C GLY A 66 -0.53 25.09 2.94
N LEU A 67 -0.25 24.56 4.12
CA LEU A 67 0.87 23.63 4.30
C LEU A 67 0.37 22.20 4.41
N THR A 68 1.06 21.29 3.76
CA THR A 68 0.76 19.86 3.83
C THR A 68 1.69 19.21 4.85
N LYS A 69 1.10 18.53 5.82
CA LYS A 69 1.85 17.84 6.87
C LYS A 69 1.36 16.41 7.00
N ILE A 70 2.18 15.56 7.59
CA ILE A 70 1.76 14.20 7.92
C ILE A 70 0.73 14.26 9.06
N SER A 71 -0.37 13.59 8.87
CA SER A 71 -1.39 13.47 9.91
C SER A 71 -1.04 12.29 10.80
N ILE A 72 -0.76 12.54 12.07
CA ILE A 72 -0.45 11.48 13.02
C ILE A 72 -1.65 10.56 13.17
N LYS A 73 -2.84 11.14 13.26
CA LYS A 73 -4.08 10.37 13.37
C LYS A 73 -4.34 9.53 12.12
N GLY A 74 -4.15 10.14 10.95
CA GLY A 74 -4.36 9.44 9.69
C GLY A 74 -3.36 8.31 9.50
N ARG A 75 -2.11 8.55 9.87
CA ARG A 75 -1.08 7.53 9.77
C ARG A 75 -1.35 6.35 10.70
N ARG A 76 -1.81 6.64 11.92
CA ARG A 76 -2.16 5.58 12.88
C ARG A 76 -3.34 4.77 12.37
N ALA A 77 -4.36 5.42 11.84
CA ALA A 77 -5.51 4.73 11.27
C ALA A 77 -5.09 3.85 10.08
N MET A 78 -4.16 4.34 9.28
CA MET A 78 -3.64 3.56 8.15
C MET A 78 -2.90 2.32 8.62
N GLN A 79 -2.09 2.45 9.67
CA GLN A 79 -1.37 1.32 10.26
C GLN A 79 -2.36 0.25 10.72
N GLU A 80 -3.43 0.67 11.41
CA GLU A 80 -4.47 -0.25 11.86
C GLU A 80 -5.17 -0.93 10.68
N ALA A 81 -5.46 -0.16 9.63
CA ALA A 81 -6.12 -0.70 8.46
C ALA A 81 -5.27 -1.78 7.79
N ILE A 82 -3.96 -1.56 7.71
CA ILE A 82 -3.05 -2.55 7.13
C ILE A 82 -3.05 -3.82 7.96
N ASP A 83 -2.95 -3.68 9.29
CA ASP A 83 -2.94 -4.83 10.19
C ASP A 83 -4.26 -5.61 10.09
N ASN A 84 -5.38 -4.90 10.02
CA ASN A 84 -6.69 -5.54 9.91
C ASN A 84 -6.86 -6.24 8.57
N PHE A 85 -6.39 -5.61 7.50
CA PHE A 85 -6.44 -6.22 6.17
C PHE A 85 -5.68 -7.54 6.13
N VAL A 86 -4.48 -7.54 6.67
CA VAL A 86 -3.65 -8.74 6.70
C VAL A 86 -4.31 -9.85 7.52
N ALA A 87 -4.88 -9.48 8.68
CA ALA A 87 -5.56 -10.44 9.54
C ALA A 87 -6.81 -11.02 8.86
N GLU A 88 -7.61 -10.17 8.24
CA GLU A 88 -8.85 -10.62 7.58
C GLU A 88 -8.56 -11.44 6.33
N ALA A 89 -7.41 -11.25 5.70
CA ALA A 89 -6.99 -12.06 4.58
C ALA A 89 -6.52 -13.45 4.99
N GLY A 90 -6.44 -13.70 6.30
CA GLY A 90 -6.00 -15.00 6.82
C GLY A 90 -4.52 -15.23 6.70
N LEU A 91 -3.74 -14.18 6.53
CA LEU A 91 -2.29 -14.29 6.39
C LEU A 91 -1.64 -14.40 7.77
N GLU A 92 -0.62 -15.25 7.87
CA GLU A 92 0.07 -15.48 9.14
C GLU A 92 1.57 -15.52 8.92
N GLY A 93 2.30 -15.26 9.99
CA GLY A 93 3.73 -15.39 10.01
C GLY A 93 4.43 -14.52 8.99
N ARG A 94 5.35 -15.12 8.26
CA ARG A 94 6.17 -14.40 7.28
C ARG A 94 5.34 -13.75 6.17
N GLU A 95 4.34 -14.46 5.70
CA GLU A 95 3.50 -13.94 4.61
C GLU A 95 2.77 -12.68 5.03
N ALA A 96 2.26 -12.65 6.25
CA ALA A 96 1.60 -11.47 6.79
C ALA A 96 2.55 -10.27 6.81
N ILE A 97 3.80 -10.51 7.21
CA ILE A 97 4.80 -9.46 7.26
C ILE A 97 5.13 -8.95 5.86
N VAL A 98 5.32 -9.88 4.92
CA VAL A 98 5.67 -9.51 3.54
C VAL A 98 4.58 -8.67 2.90
N VAL A 99 3.34 -9.10 2.99
CA VAL A 99 2.22 -8.38 2.37
C VAL A 99 2.04 -7.01 3.02
N GLY A 100 2.05 -6.97 4.34
CA GLY A 100 1.93 -5.69 5.07
C GLY A 100 3.04 -4.72 4.70
N ASN A 101 4.28 -5.22 4.60
CA ASN A 101 5.41 -4.37 4.27
C ASN A 101 5.39 -3.89 2.82
N ARG A 102 4.77 -4.62 1.91
CA ARG A 102 4.59 -4.15 0.54
C ARG A 102 3.67 -2.93 0.51
N ILE A 103 2.59 -2.99 1.26
CA ILE A 103 1.65 -1.88 1.35
C ILE A 103 2.32 -0.68 2.03
N ARG A 104 3.06 -0.91 3.11
CA ARG A 104 3.81 0.15 3.78
C ARG A 104 4.87 0.76 2.87
N GLY A 105 5.54 -0.07 2.08
CA GLY A 105 6.53 0.42 1.11
C GLY A 105 5.92 1.35 0.07
N PHE A 106 4.73 1.02 -0.40
CA PHE A 106 3.99 1.90 -1.28
C PHE A 106 3.79 3.28 -0.64
N LEU A 107 3.39 3.29 0.62
CA LEU A 107 3.16 4.56 1.33
C LEU A 107 4.47 5.32 1.58
N VAL A 108 5.50 4.61 2.00
CA VAL A 108 6.81 5.22 2.26
C VAL A 108 7.35 5.90 1.00
N HIS A 109 7.26 5.24 -0.15
CA HIS A 109 7.74 5.81 -1.40
C HIS A 109 6.86 6.93 -1.93
N ASN A 110 5.73 7.18 -1.27
CA ASN A 110 4.88 8.32 -1.55
C ASN A 110 4.93 9.37 -0.44
N GLY A 111 5.95 9.29 0.41
CA GLY A 111 6.21 10.30 1.41
C GLY A 111 5.54 10.08 2.75
N ILE A 112 4.85 8.95 2.93
CA ILE A 112 4.19 8.65 4.20
C ILE A 112 5.06 7.68 4.97
N PHE A 113 5.71 8.17 6.02
CA PHE A 113 6.64 7.37 6.79
C PHE A 113 5.87 6.50 7.78
N ILE A 114 5.71 5.24 7.43
CA ILE A 114 5.07 4.25 8.29
C ILE A 114 6.09 3.15 8.57
N GLN A 115 6.28 2.86 9.85
CA GLN A 115 7.25 1.86 10.26
C GLN A 115 6.72 0.46 9.93
N GLY A 116 7.55 -0.31 9.21
CA GLY A 116 7.21 -1.68 8.88
C GLY A 116 7.37 -2.60 10.08
N LYS A 117 6.75 -3.76 9.99
CA LYS A 117 6.92 -4.79 11.01
C LYS A 117 8.32 -5.36 10.91
N ALA A 118 8.96 -5.52 12.04
CA ALA A 118 10.26 -6.15 12.07
C ALA A 118 10.11 -7.62 11.72
N SER A 119 11.06 -8.09 10.93
CA SER A 119 11.17 -9.50 10.66
C SER A 119 11.58 -10.17 11.97
N ILE A 120 10.76 -11.07 12.45
CA ILE A 120 11.08 -11.74 13.69
C ILE A 120 12.21 -12.71 13.46
N SER A 121 13.22 -12.49 14.16
CA SER A 121 14.31 -13.43 14.17
C SER A 121 14.03 -14.52 15.19
#